data_fd7c0febea493aa5f6d50c4845b8fc9a
#
_entry.id   fd7c0febea493aa5f6d50c4845b8fc9a
#
_cell.length_a   1.000
_cell.length_b   1.000
_cell.length_c   1.000
_cell.angle_alpha   90.00
_cell.angle_beta   90.00
_cell.angle_gamma   90.00
#
_symmetry.space_group_name_H-M   'P 1'
#
loop_
_entity.id
_entity.type
_entity.pdbx_description
1 polymer ?
#
loop_
_entity_poly.entity_id
_entity_poly.type
_entity_poly.pdbx_seq_one_letter_code
_entity_poly.pdbx_strand_id
1 'polypeptide(L)'
;MRKRLSALAPLLIIAFTLTACGGGSSVAEESFIEGSGAVTNIKLEDRKAAPALSGMTLTGKTFIFNPGKVAVVNVWASWCSPCRAEIPTLIELSKQYPNVQFMGILTRDNPVNAEALARRLNIQYPTFIDDALLLGFKSTLPANAIPSTVLIDKSGNVAARISGEVTLTSL
;
A
#
# COMPACT_ATOMS: atom_id res chain seq x y z
N MET A 1 89.97 16.78 -14.70
CA MET A 1 88.91 17.35 -13.83
C MET A 1 87.63 17.19 -14.56
N ARG A 2 86.87 16.16 -14.23
CA ARG A 2 85.59 15.86 -14.91
C ARG A 2 84.47 15.99 -13.91
N LYS A 3 83.56 17.01 -14.11
CA LYS A 3 82.38 17.24 -13.34
C LYS A 3 81.31 16.27 -13.79
N ARG A 4 80.80 15.44 -12.89
CA ARG A 4 79.68 14.55 -13.14
C ARG A 4 78.38 15.33 -12.83
N LEU A 5 77.51 15.60 -13.84
CA LEU A 5 76.16 16.08 -13.68
C LEU A 5 75.24 14.87 -13.37
N SER A 6 74.75 14.87 -12.20
CA SER A 6 73.68 13.93 -11.83
C SER A 6 72.33 14.50 -12.31
N ALA A 7 71.72 13.83 -13.28
CA ALA A 7 70.36 14.13 -13.71
C ALA A 7 69.35 13.48 -12.78
N LEU A 8 68.58 14.31 -12.06
CA LEU A 8 67.42 13.90 -11.28
C LEU A 8 66.26 13.77 -12.26
N ALA A 9 65.79 12.59 -12.47
CA ALA A 9 64.56 12.32 -13.19
C ALA A 9 63.35 12.51 -12.25
N PRO A 10 62.34 13.32 -12.59
CA PRO A 10 61.13 13.38 -11.82
C PRO A 10 60.25 12.16 -12.12
N LEU A 11 59.96 11.39 -11.06
CA LEU A 11 58.99 10.29 -11.07
C LEU A 11 57.59 10.83 -11.17
N LEU A 12 56.98 10.77 -12.34
CA LEU A 12 55.61 11.19 -12.60
C LEU A 12 54.64 10.10 -12.07
N ILE A 13 54.10 10.29 -10.89
CA ILE A 13 53.07 9.41 -10.33
C ILE A 13 51.74 9.80 -11.01
N ILE A 14 51.32 9.00 -11.97
CA ILE A 14 50.00 9.09 -12.57
C ILE A 14 49.01 8.45 -11.59
N ALA A 15 48.28 9.27 -10.85
CA ALA A 15 47.15 8.83 -10.04
C ALA A 15 45.99 8.48 -10.98
N PHE A 16 45.75 7.18 -11.19
CA PHE A 16 44.57 6.68 -11.85
C PHE A 16 43.36 6.85 -10.89
N THR A 17 42.61 7.92 -11.05
CA THR A 17 41.30 8.03 -10.41
C THR A 17 40.33 7.12 -11.15
N LEU A 18 40.05 5.94 -10.57
CA LEU A 18 38.92 5.13 -10.98
C LEU A 18 37.61 5.89 -10.62
N THR A 19 37.08 6.62 -11.58
CA THR A 19 35.68 7.02 -11.54
C THR A 19 34.83 5.79 -11.79
N ALA A 20 34.41 5.12 -10.72
CA ALA A 20 33.34 4.14 -10.77
C ALA A 20 32.04 4.86 -11.14
N CYS A 21 31.71 4.89 -12.44
CA CYS A 21 30.35 5.14 -12.89
C CYS A 21 29.47 4.01 -12.36
N GLY A 22 28.95 4.20 -11.17
CA GLY A 22 27.78 3.49 -10.68
C GLY A 22 26.58 3.93 -11.51
N GLY A 23 26.39 3.32 -12.69
CA GLY A 23 25.16 3.39 -13.43
C GLY A 23 24.08 2.65 -12.64
N GLY A 24 23.52 3.28 -11.60
CA GLY A 24 22.26 2.90 -11.04
C GLY A 24 21.23 3.15 -12.12
N SER A 25 20.77 2.10 -12.81
CA SER A 25 19.49 2.11 -13.47
C SER A 25 18.47 2.43 -12.39
N SER A 26 18.05 3.70 -12.31
CA SER A 26 16.85 4.09 -11.62
C SER A 26 15.69 3.46 -12.38
N VAL A 27 15.40 2.19 -12.11
CA VAL A 27 14.05 1.70 -12.18
C VAL A 27 13.30 2.69 -11.32
N ALA A 28 12.35 3.40 -11.89
CA ALA A 28 11.48 4.26 -11.15
C ALA A 28 10.89 3.39 -10.03
N GLU A 29 11.46 3.48 -8.84
CA GLU A 29 10.78 3.07 -7.63
C GLU A 29 9.53 3.92 -7.63
N GLU A 30 8.42 3.34 -8.08
CA GLU A 30 7.12 3.92 -7.80
C GLU A 30 7.15 4.20 -6.32
N SER A 31 7.12 5.47 -5.96
CA SER A 31 7.32 5.94 -4.59
C SER A 31 6.23 5.32 -3.71
N PHE A 32 6.55 4.16 -3.17
CA PHE A 32 5.77 3.49 -2.16
C PHE A 32 5.96 4.31 -0.88
N ILE A 33 4.97 5.10 -0.53
CA ILE A 33 4.93 5.77 0.76
C ILE A 33 4.41 4.75 1.77
N GLU A 34 5.33 4.10 2.46
CA GLU A 34 4.98 3.25 3.58
C GLU A 34 4.28 4.10 4.64
N GLY A 35 3.01 3.78 4.90
CA GLY A 35 2.25 4.47 5.94
C GLY A 35 2.76 4.07 7.33
N SER A 36 2.73 4.99 8.26
CA SER A 36 3.22 4.80 9.65
C SER A 36 2.33 3.93 10.54
N GLY A 37 1.24 3.35 10.01
CA GLY A 37 0.20 2.70 10.83
C GLY A 37 -0.65 3.70 11.63
N ALA A 38 -0.54 4.98 11.34
CA ALA A 38 -1.23 6.04 12.06
C ALA A 38 -2.75 5.98 11.85
N VAL A 39 -3.49 5.97 12.94
CA VAL A 39 -4.96 6.04 12.94
C VAL A 39 -5.40 7.50 12.99
N THR A 40 -6.17 7.91 12.00
CA THR A 40 -6.81 9.22 11.95
C THR A 40 -8.31 9.06 12.16
N ASN A 41 -8.82 9.46 13.32
CA ASN A 41 -10.24 9.49 13.60
C ASN A 41 -10.87 10.77 13.07
N ILE A 42 -12.04 10.67 12.44
CA ILE A 42 -12.81 11.80 11.92
C ILE A 42 -13.94 12.10 12.90
N LYS A 43 -14.00 13.34 13.39
CA LYS A 43 -15.05 13.79 14.28
C LYS A 43 -16.42 13.62 13.60
N LEU A 44 -17.45 13.34 14.37
CA LEU A 44 -18.78 13.01 13.84
C LEU A 44 -19.30 14.08 12.88
N GLU A 45 -19.10 15.35 13.22
CA GLU A 45 -19.52 16.51 12.43
C GLU A 45 -18.75 16.68 11.11
N ASP A 46 -17.53 16.12 11.02
CA ASP A 46 -16.66 16.23 9.84
C ASP A 46 -16.74 15.01 8.91
N ARG A 47 -17.48 13.96 9.32
CA ARG A 47 -17.60 12.73 8.53
C ARG A 47 -18.35 13.01 7.23
N LYS A 48 -17.84 12.47 6.15
CA LYS A 48 -18.45 12.54 4.81
C LYS A 48 -18.91 11.15 4.39
N ALA A 49 -19.97 11.11 3.58
CA ALA A 49 -20.44 9.87 3.01
C ALA A 49 -19.32 9.14 2.25
N ALA A 50 -19.20 7.84 2.50
CA ALA A 50 -18.36 6.98 1.69
C ALA A 50 -18.92 6.93 0.25
N PRO A 51 -18.06 6.75 -0.76
CA PRO A 51 -18.53 6.55 -2.13
C PRO A 51 -19.35 5.25 -2.23
N ALA A 52 -20.18 5.17 -3.26
CA ALA A 52 -20.84 3.91 -3.61
C ALA A 52 -19.78 2.87 -3.95
N LEU A 53 -19.78 1.74 -3.24
CA LEU A 53 -18.88 0.62 -3.51
C LEU A 53 -19.68 -0.52 -4.13
N SER A 54 -19.55 -0.67 -5.44
CA SER A 54 -20.22 -1.70 -6.23
C SER A 54 -19.33 -2.09 -7.40
N GLY A 55 -19.20 -3.37 -7.66
CA GLY A 55 -18.40 -3.85 -8.79
C GLY A 55 -18.07 -5.32 -8.72
N MET A 56 -17.31 -5.77 -9.69
CA MET A 56 -16.79 -7.13 -9.76
C MET A 56 -15.68 -7.34 -8.74
N THR A 57 -15.67 -8.53 -8.15
CA THR A 57 -14.65 -8.94 -7.17
C THR A 57 -13.70 -9.97 -7.76
N LEU A 58 -12.61 -10.28 -7.04
CA LEU A 58 -11.63 -11.32 -7.42
C LEU A 58 -12.26 -12.69 -7.67
N THR A 59 -13.42 -12.97 -7.07
CA THR A 59 -14.14 -14.23 -7.28
C THR A 59 -15.01 -14.25 -8.55
N GLY A 60 -15.00 -13.17 -9.35
CA GLY A 60 -15.85 -13.00 -10.53
C GLY A 60 -17.32 -12.70 -10.21
N LYS A 61 -17.66 -12.47 -8.95
CA LYS A 61 -19.02 -12.11 -8.52
C LYS A 61 -19.13 -10.60 -8.33
N THR A 62 -20.30 -10.05 -8.67
CA THR A 62 -20.62 -8.66 -8.31
C THR A 62 -20.94 -8.57 -6.82
N PHE A 63 -20.38 -7.57 -6.16
CA PHE A 63 -20.66 -7.22 -4.77
C PHE A 63 -21.13 -5.77 -4.69
N ILE A 64 -22.10 -5.49 -3.84
CA ILE A 64 -22.62 -4.15 -3.57
C ILE A 64 -22.59 -3.94 -2.06
N PHE A 65 -21.85 -2.92 -1.63
CA PHE A 65 -21.87 -2.49 -0.24
C PHE A 65 -23.15 -1.70 0.03
N ASN A 66 -23.88 -2.11 1.07
CA ASN A 66 -25.06 -1.39 1.54
C ASN A 66 -24.77 -0.86 2.96
N PRO A 67 -24.95 0.43 3.23
CA PRO A 67 -24.85 0.99 4.57
C PRO A 67 -25.83 0.33 5.56
N GLY A 68 -25.59 0.50 6.87
CA GLY A 68 -26.38 -0.12 7.94
C GLY A 68 -25.53 -0.99 8.86
N LYS A 69 -24.33 -1.35 8.43
CA LYS A 69 -23.29 -2.02 9.23
C LYS A 69 -22.03 -1.18 9.22
N VAL A 70 -21.21 -1.34 10.26
CA VAL A 70 -19.82 -0.84 10.21
C VAL A 70 -19.07 -1.62 9.15
N ALA A 71 -18.23 -0.93 8.39
CA ALA A 71 -17.42 -1.59 7.38
C ALA A 71 -15.93 -1.22 7.49
N VAL A 72 -15.09 -2.16 7.11
CA VAL A 72 -13.65 -2.03 6.96
C VAL A 72 -13.32 -2.22 5.49
N VAL A 73 -12.75 -1.19 4.87
CA VAL A 73 -12.33 -1.20 3.46
C VAL A 73 -10.81 -1.13 3.41
N ASN A 74 -10.17 -2.21 3.04
CA ASN A 74 -8.71 -2.30 2.93
C ASN A 74 -8.26 -2.15 1.49
N VAL A 75 -7.32 -1.24 1.24
CA VAL A 75 -6.72 -1.01 -0.09
C VAL A 75 -5.36 -1.70 -0.14
N TRP A 76 -5.20 -2.64 -1.08
CA TRP A 76 -4.03 -3.50 -1.12
C TRP A 76 -3.61 -3.91 -2.53
N ALA A 77 -2.43 -4.53 -2.63
CA ALA A 77 -1.94 -5.18 -3.85
C ALA A 77 -1.14 -6.45 -3.49
N SER A 78 -1.10 -7.43 -4.39
CA SER A 78 -0.39 -8.70 -4.15
C SER A 78 1.13 -8.54 -4.08
N TRP A 79 1.69 -7.55 -4.75
CA TRP A 79 3.11 -7.21 -4.73
C TRP A 79 3.54 -6.40 -3.51
N CYS A 80 2.60 -5.80 -2.77
CA CYS A 80 2.86 -4.95 -1.61
C CYS A 80 3.19 -5.81 -0.39
N SER A 81 4.43 -5.74 0.09
CA SER A 81 4.91 -6.55 1.22
C SER A 81 4.16 -6.27 2.53
N PRO A 82 3.99 -5.01 3.00
CA PRO A 82 3.23 -4.72 4.21
C PRO A 82 1.74 -5.06 4.06
N CYS A 83 1.16 -4.95 2.85
CA CYS A 83 -0.22 -5.41 2.63
C CYS A 83 -0.36 -6.91 2.92
N ARG A 84 0.61 -7.71 2.48
CA ARG A 84 0.61 -9.16 2.74
C ARG A 84 0.80 -9.48 4.23
N ALA A 85 1.54 -8.64 4.95
CA ALA A 85 1.78 -8.81 6.38
C ALA A 85 0.50 -8.57 7.21
N GLU A 86 -0.35 -7.60 6.84
CA GLU A 86 -1.58 -7.28 7.57
C GLU A 86 -2.77 -8.22 7.26
N ILE A 87 -2.78 -8.87 6.09
CA ILE A 87 -3.91 -9.72 5.66
C ILE A 87 -4.30 -10.78 6.71
N PRO A 88 -3.39 -11.51 7.37
CA PRO A 88 -3.75 -12.46 8.42
C PRO A 88 -4.53 -11.81 9.58
N THR A 89 -4.11 -10.60 9.98
CA THR A 89 -4.81 -9.80 11.01
C THR A 89 -6.22 -9.43 10.56
N LEU A 90 -6.39 -8.97 9.33
CA LEU A 90 -7.71 -8.63 8.77
C LEU A 90 -8.62 -9.85 8.66
N ILE A 91 -8.08 -11.01 8.29
CA ILE A 91 -8.84 -12.28 8.24
C ILE A 91 -9.32 -12.67 9.65
N GLU A 92 -8.45 -12.57 10.64
CA GLU A 92 -8.81 -12.89 12.04
C GLU A 92 -9.89 -11.95 12.55
N LEU A 93 -9.72 -10.65 12.37
CA LEU A 93 -10.71 -9.64 12.77
C LEU A 93 -12.05 -9.83 12.04
N SER A 94 -12.03 -10.21 10.76
CA SER A 94 -13.26 -10.47 10.01
C SER A 94 -14.09 -11.63 10.56
N LYS A 95 -13.43 -12.63 11.14
CA LYS A 95 -14.07 -13.76 11.83
C LYS A 95 -14.56 -13.37 13.22
N GLN A 96 -13.75 -12.60 13.94
CA GLN A 96 -14.05 -12.16 15.30
C GLN A 96 -15.23 -11.19 15.33
N TYR A 97 -15.39 -10.36 14.29
CA TYR A 97 -16.44 -9.35 14.20
C TYR A 97 -17.43 -9.61 13.03
N PRO A 98 -18.27 -10.65 13.09
CA PRO A 98 -19.17 -11.03 11.98
C PRO A 98 -20.24 -9.98 11.64
N ASN A 99 -20.46 -9.01 12.53
CA ASN A 99 -21.36 -7.88 12.32
C ASN A 99 -20.68 -6.70 11.61
N VAL A 100 -19.34 -6.74 11.43
CA VAL A 100 -18.57 -5.76 10.67
C VAL A 100 -18.36 -6.32 9.26
N GLN A 101 -18.58 -5.49 8.25
CA GLN A 101 -18.42 -5.88 6.86
C GLN A 101 -17.01 -5.57 6.39
N PHE A 102 -16.20 -6.61 6.21
CA PHE A 102 -14.86 -6.47 5.63
C PHE A 102 -14.93 -6.54 4.10
N MET A 103 -14.15 -5.70 3.43
CA MET A 103 -13.98 -5.74 1.98
C MET A 103 -12.61 -5.17 1.59
N GLY A 104 -12.11 -5.58 0.43
CA GLY A 104 -10.88 -5.09 -0.16
C GLY A 104 -11.14 -4.26 -1.42
N ILE A 105 -10.22 -3.36 -1.76
CA ILE A 105 -10.10 -2.76 -3.09
C ILE A 105 -8.68 -3.05 -3.57
N LEU A 106 -8.58 -3.74 -4.69
CA LEU A 106 -7.31 -3.99 -5.36
C LEU A 106 -6.87 -2.72 -6.09
N THR A 107 -5.59 -2.35 -5.97
CA THR A 107 -5.06 -1.19 -6.70
C THR A 107 -3.77 -1.52 -7.43
N ARG A 108 -3.65 -1.05 -8.67
CA ARG A 108 -2.43 -1.18 -9.49
C ARG A 108 -1.85 -2.59 -9.51
N ASP A 109 -2.70 -3.60 -9.61
CA ASP A 109 -2.31 -5.01 -9.57
C ASP A 109 -3.02 -5.82 -10.66
N ASN A 110 -2.43 -6.96 -11.01
CA ASN A 110 -3.08 -7.92 -11.88
C ASN A 110 -4.07 -8.78 -11.06
N PRO A 111 -5.37 -8.78 -11.37
CA PRO A 111 -6.36 -9.56 -10.65
C PRO A 111 -6.03 -11.05 -10.53
N VAL A 112 -5.35 -11.64 -11.52
CA VAL A 112 -4.93 -13.06 -11.48
C VAL A 112 -3.92 -13.32 -10.37
N ASN A 113 -2.93 -12.40 -10.20
CA ASN A 113 -1.92 -12.51 -9.14
C ASN A 113 -2.57 -12.30 -7.77
N ALA A 114 -3.43 -11.29 -7.67
CA ALA A 114 -4.17 -10.99 -6.44
C ALA A 114 -5.09 -12.14 -6.03
N GLU A 115 -5.80 -12.78 -6.98
CA GLU A 115 -6.65 -13.94 -6.72
C GLU A 115 -5.83 -15.14 -6.24
N ALA A 116 -4.67 -15.40 -6.85
CA ALA A 116 -3.78 -16.48 -6.43
C ALA A 116 -3.30 -16.27 -4.98
N LEU A 117 -2.95 -15.01 -4.61
CA LEU A 117 -2.59 -14.66 -3.24
C LEU A 117 -3.78 -14.80 -2.30
N ALA A 118 -4.95 -14.28 -2.68
CA ALA A 118 -6.18 -14.34 -1.87
C ALA A 118 -6.56 -15.80 -1.54
N ARG A 119 -6.49 -16.69 -2.51
CA ARG A 119 -6.70 -18.14 -2.28
C ARG A 119 -5.67 -18.74 -1.34
N ARG A 120 -4.38 -18.42 -1.53
CA ARG A 120 -3.29 -18.92 -0.68
C ARG A 120 -3.43 -18.50 0.77
N LEU A 121 -3.84 -17.24 1.01
CA LEU A 121 -4.04 -16.70 2.35
C LEU A 121 -5.45 -16.94 2.90
N ASN A 122 -6.34 -17.53 2.09
CA ASN A 122 -7.73 -17.82 2.47
C ASN A 122 -8.53 -16.55 2.82
N ILE A 123 -8.40 -15.49 2.02
CA ILE A 123 -9.22 -14.28 2.16
C ILE A 123 -10.67 -14.61 1.82
N GLN A 124 -11.59 -14.43 2.76
CA GLN A 124 -13.01 -14.75 2.61
C GLN A 124 -13.89 -13.53 2.31
N TYR A 125 -13.40 -12.32 2.58
CA TYR A 125 -14.14 -11.10 2.29
C TYR A 125 -13.99 -10.68 0.82
N PRO A 126 -15.03 -10.04 0.23
CA PRO A 126 -15.00 -9.61 -1.17
C PRO A 126 -13.89 -8.56 -1.38
N THR A 127 -13.17 -8.67 -2.50
CA THR A 127 -12.18 -7.68 -2.92
C THR A 127 -12.54 -7.21 -4.33
N PHE A 128 -12.84 -5.93 -4.48
CA PHE A 128 -13.11 -5.29 -5.77
C PHE A 128 -11.84 -5.25 -6.62
N ILE A 129 -11.98 -5.47 -7.92
CA ILE A 129 -10.87 -5.43 -8.88
C ILE A 129 -10.72 -4.07 -9.58
N ASP A 130 -11.69 -3.17 -9.41
CA ASP A 130 -11.71 -1.84 -10.03
C ASP A 130 -11.18 -0.81 -9.03
N ASP A 131 -9.97 -0.29 -9.29
CA ASP A 131 -9.34 0.75 -8.48
C ASP A 131 -9.92 2.15 -8.72
N ALA A 132 -10.73 2.36 -9.76
CA ALA A 132 -11.45 3.61 -9.96
C ALA A 132 -12.38 3.93 -8.78
N LEU A 133 -12.81 2.94 -8.00
CA LEU A 133 -13.55 3.14 -6.75
C LEU A 133 -12.80 4.03 -5.75
N LEU A 134 -11.46 4.05 -5.79
CA LEU A 134 -10.63 4.90 -4.93
C LEU A 134 -10.80 6.40 -5.23
N LEU A 135 -11.24 6.76 -6.42
CA LEU A 135 -11.50 8.15 -6.79
C LEU A 135 -12.56 8.79 -5.88
N GLY A 136 -13.50 8.00 -5.38
CA GLY A 136 -14.52 8.46 -4.43
C GLY A 136 -13.97 8.80 -3.05
N PHE A 137 -12.78 8.29 -2.70
CA PHE A 137 -12.13 8.53 -1.41
C PHE A 137 -11.08 9.67 -1.44
N LYS A 138 -11.01 10.46 -2.52
CA LYS A 138 -9.95 11.51 -2.71
C LYS A 138 -9.74 12.44 -1.52
N SER A 139 -10.78 12.72 -0.74
CA SER A 139 -10.68 13.58 0.45
C SER A 139 -10.29 12.83 1.73
N THR A 140 -10.25 11.49 1.71
CA THR A 140 -10.06 10.64 2.88
C THR A 140 -8.89 9.68 2.75
N LEU A 141 -8.50 9.31 1.53
CA LEU A 141 -7.35 8.45 1.25
C LEU A 141 -6.30 9.18 0.41
N PRO A 142 -5.01 9.14 0.77
CA PRO A 142 -3.94 9.49 -0.14
C PRO A 142 -3.94 8.51 -1.32
N ALA A 143 -3.94 9.02 -2.55
CA ALA A 143 -4.08 8.21 -3.77
C ALA A 143 -3.00 7.14 -3.97
N ASN A 144 -1.84 7.26 -3.29
CA ASN A 144 -0.66 6.42 -3.52
C ASN A 144 -0.21 5.61 -2.30
N ALA A 145 -0.91 5.69 -1.18
CA ALA A 145 -0.51 4.97 0.05
C ALA A 145 -1.21 3.63 0.14
N ILE A 146 -0.43 2.54 0.12
CA ILE A 146 -0.87 1.19 0.45
C ILE A 146 0.12 0.55 1.44
N PRO A 147 -0.38 -0.24 2.40
CA PRO A 147 -1.79 -0.44 2.67
C PRO A 147 -2.46 0.81 3.25
N SER A 148 -3.73 0.95 3.00
CA SER A 148 -4.59 1.94 3.68
C SER A 148 -5.93 1.27 4.01
N THR A 149 -6.46 1.58 5.17
CA THR A 149 -7.74 1.04 5.60
C THR A 149 -8.67 2.17 6.02
N VAL A 150 -9.91 2.14 5.52
CA VAL A 150 -10.97 3.08 5.86
C VAL A 150 -12.04 2.36 6.67
N LEU A 151 -12.47 2.99 7.74
CA LEU A 151 -13.62 2.55 8.52
C LEU A 151 -14.84 3.39 8.14
N ILE A 152 -15.93 2.71 7.83
CA ILE A 152 -17.23 3.33 7.51
C ILE A 152 -18.20 3.02 8.64
N ASP A 153 -18.86 4.02 9.17
CA ASP A 153 -19.86 3.87 10.22
C ASP A 153 -21.21 3.31 9.67
N LYS A 154 -22.12 2.97 10.58
CA LYS A 154 -23.44 2.43 10.22
C LYS A 154 -24.27 3.37 9.35
N SER A 155 -24.03 4.67 9.43
CA SER A 155 -24.70 5.68 8.61
C SER A 155 -24.11 5.79 7.20
N GLY A 156 -23.02 5.04 6.91
CA GLY A 156 -22.35 5.06 5.62
C GLY A 156 -21.33 6.17 5.49
N ASN A 157 -20.90 6.80 6.59
CA ASN A 157 -19.89 7.86 6.56
C ASN A 157 -18.51 7.33 6.92
N VAL A 158 -17.47 7.91 6.33
CA VAL A 158 -16.08 7.61 6.66
C VAL A 158 -15.78 8.11 8.07
N ALA A 159 -15.48 7.19 8.99
CA ALA A 159 -15.28 7.46 10.41
C ALA A 159 -13.81 7.53 10.81
N ALA A 160 -12.97 6.72 10.18
CA ALA A 160 -11.53 6.71 10.46
C ALA A 160 -10.74 6.21 9.25
N ARG A 161 -9.44 6.46 9.29
CA ARG A 161 -8.46 5.96 8.33
C ARG A 161 -7.23 5.47 9.06
N ILE A 162 -6.70 4.34 8.62
CA ILE A 162 -5.39 3.82 9.02
C ILE A 162 -4.49 3.94 7.80
N SER A 163 -3.36 4.64 7.96
CA SER A 163 -2.35 4.79 6.90
C SER A 163 -1.18 3.88 7.22
N GLY A 164 -1.02 2.80 6.47
CA GLY A 164 -0.04 1.74 6.74
C GLY A 164 -0.69 0.47 7.26
N GLU A 165 0.15 -0.44 7.76
CA GLU A 165 -0.25 -1.77 8.19
C GLU A 165 -1.23 -1.75 9.37
N VAL A 166 -2.29 -2.54 9.26
CA VAL A 166 -3.27 -2.75 10.33
C VAL A 166 -2.71 -3.75 11.34
N THR A 167 -2.79 -3.38 12.61
CA THR A 167 -2.48 -4.25 13.75
C THR A 167 -3.73 -4.53 14.58
N LEU A 168 -3.68 -5.53 15.48
CA LEU A 168 -4.78 -5.83 16.39
C LEU A 168 -5.16 -4.65 17.31
N THR A 169 -4.25 -3.71 17.51
CA THR A 169 -4.46 -2.54 18.37
C THR A 169 -4.89 -1.29 17.60
N SER A 170 -4.77 -1.29 16.26
CA SER A 170 -5.13 -0.13 15.43
C SER A 170 -6.54 -0.22 14.84
N LEU A 171 -7.17 -1.38 14.87
CA LEU A 171 -8.53 -1.64 14.44
C LEU A 171 -9.41 -2.08 15.62
#